data_6d5aa43852c9490a53f5bf1098412bb6
#
_entry.id   6d5aa43852c9490a53f5bf1098412bb6
#
_cell.length_a   1.000
_cell.length_b   1.000
_cell.length_c   1.000
_cell.angle_alpha   90.00
_cell.angle_beta   90.00
_cell.angle_gamma   90.00
#
_symmetry.space_group_name_H-M   'P 1'
#
loop_
_entity.id
_entity.type
_entity.pdbx_description
1 polymer ?
#
loop_
_entity_poly.entity_id
_entity_poly.type
_entity_poly.pdbx_seq_one_letter_code
_entity_poly.pdbx_strand_id
1 'polypeptide(L)'
;MEEKLSTKQIKADLNNIRYYYARKDEFDKAFDCTGKSEVLALVDKYNTAILSADAKLYELYVCLYIKDNTHEGAAYELNYSIDYISKHSKRLLKFFQEKFAA
;
A
#
# COMPACT_ATOMS: atom_id res chain seq x y z
N MET A 1 3.32 23.03 -13.97
CA MET A 1 3.62 22.67 -12.67
C MET A 1 3.33 21.23 -12.42
N GLU A 2 4.27 20.50 -11.90
CA GLU A 2 4.00 19.16 -11.68
C GLU A 2 3.34 18.91 -10.42
N GLU A 3 2.59 17.87 -10.37
CA GLU A 3 1.81 17.53 -9.26
C GLU A 3 2.36 16.30 -8.62
N LYS A 4 2.80 16.40 -7.40
CA LYS A 4 3.11 15.23 -6.62
C LYS A 4 1.90 14.89 -5.79
N LEU A 5 1.62 13.62 -5.66
CA LEU A 5 0.61 13.22 -4.71
C LEU A 5 1.09 13.58 -3.32
N SER A 6 0.21 14.16 -2.53
CA SER A 6 0.55 14.48 -1.17
C SER A 6 0.65 13.20 -0.36
N THR A 7 1.35 13.28 0.77
CA THR A 7 1.42 12.14 1.68
C THR A 7 0.02 11.72 2.12
N LYS A 8 -0.85 12.69 2.30
CA LYS A 8 -2.22 12.41 2.68
C LYS A 8 -2.95 11.58 1.63
N GLN A 9 -2.76 11.93 0.35
CA GLN A 9 -3.40 11.19 -0.72
C GLN A 9 -2.86 9.77 -0.80
N ILE A 10 -1.54 9.62 -0.63
CA ILE A 10 -0.94 8.29 -0.68
C ILE A 10 -1.43 7.44 0.48
N LYS A 11 -1.56 8.00 1.67
CA LYS A 11 -2.11 7.26 2.80
C LYS A 11 -3.55 6.82 2.53
N ALA A 12 -4.33 7.69 1.92
CA ALA A 12 -5.71 7.35 1.58
C ALA A 12 -5.74 6.20 0.57
N ASP A 13 -4.88 6.28 -0.44
CA ASP A 13 -4.80 5.21 -1.44
C ASP A 13 -4.40 3.89 -0.81
N LEU A 14 -3.40 3.92 0.07
CA LEU A 14 -2.93 2.70 0.72
C LEU A 14 -4.00 2.11 1.63
N ASN A 15 -4.77 2.96 2.29
CA ASN A 15 -5.87 2.47 3.11
C ASN A 15 -6.94 1.81 2.25
N ASN A 16 -7.20 2.35 1.06
CA ASN A 16 -8.15 1.74 0.16
C ASN A 16 -7.65 0.39 -0.34
N ILE A 17 -6.35 0.28 -0.58
CA ILE A 17 -5.77 -0.99 -0.99
C ILE A 17 -5.87 -2.01 0.14
N ARG A 18 -5.58 -1.59 1.37
CA ARG A 18 -5.71 -2.46 2.52
C ARG A 18 -7.15 -2.95 2.67
N TYR A 19 -8.08 -2.02 2.53
CA TYR A 19 -9.49 -2.35 2.64
C TYR A 19 -9.91 -3.35 1.57
N TYR A 20 -9.41 -3.17 0.35
CA TYR A 20 -9.71 -4.09 -0.73
C TYR A 20 -9.24 -5.51 -0.41
N TYR A 21 -7.99 -5.66 0.05
CA TYR A 21 -7.48 -6.99 0.34
C TYR A 21 -8.16 -7.62 1.54
N ALA A 22 -8.55 -6.81 2.52
CA ALA A 22 -9.24 -7.34 3.69
C ALA A 22 -10.62 -7.86 3.34
N ARG A 23 -11.23 -7.32 2.28
CA ARG A 23 -12.59 -7.69 1.89
C ARG A 23 -12.65 -8.15 0.44
N LYS A 24 -11.60 -8.79 -0.01
CA LYS A 24 -11.47 -9.13 -1.41
C LYS A 24 -12.66 -9.94 -1.93
N ASP A 25 -13.11 -10.92 -1.16
CA ASP A 25 -14.23 -11.74 -1.60
C ASP A 25 -15.50 -10.92 -1.77
N GLU A 26 -15.73 -9.98 -0.86
CA GLU A 26 -16.91 -9.15 -0.95
C GLU A 26 -16.85 -8.22 -2.15
N PHE A 27 -15.67 -7.64 -2.39
CA PHE A 27 -15.48 -6.78 -3.55
C PHE A 27 -15.64 -7.54 -4.85
N ASP A 28 -15.11 -8.75 -4.91
CA ASP A 28 -15.21 -9.56 -6.10
C ASP A 28 -16.68 -9.85 -6.44
N LYS A 29 -17.50 -10.09 -5.44
CA LYS A 29 -18.91 -10.32 -5.66
C LYS A 29 -19.67 -9.05 -6.00
N ALA A 30 -19.39 -7.98 -5.25
CA ALA A 30 -20.15 -6.75 -5.40
C ALA A 30 -19.85 -6.05 -6.72
N PHE A 31 -18.60 -6.15 -7.17
CA PHE A 31 -18.18 -5.41 -8.35
C PHE A 31 -18.10 -6.26 -9.59
N ASP A 32 -18.88 -7.32 -9.61
CA ASP A 32 -18.86 -8.21 -10.74
C ASP A 32 -19.19 -7.49 -12.03
N CYS A 33 -20.03 -6.50 -11.97
CA CYS A 33 -20.50 -5.81 -13.18
C CYS A 33 -19.96 -4.40 -13.30
N THR A 34 -19.80 -3.68 -12.20
CA THR A 34 -19.43 -2.28 -12.25
C THR A 34 -18.59 -1.90 -11.06
N GLY A 35 -17.93 -0.78 -11.14
CA GLY A 35 -17.21 -0.19 -10.02
C GLY A 35 -15.90 -0.84 -9.65
N LYS A 36 -15.69 -2.02 -10.16
CA LYS A 36 -14.50 -2.79 -9.84
C LYS A 36 -13.23 -2.15 -10.40
N SER A 37 -13.35 -1.50 -11.55
CA SER A 37 -12.18 -1.05 -12.27
C SER A 37 -11.39 0.02 -11.54
N GLU A 38 -12.05 0.89 -10.78
CA GLU A 38 -11.33 1.96 -10.07
C GLU A 38 -10.44 1.39 -8.97
N VAL A 39 -10.99 0.48 -8.18
CA VAL A 39 -10.23 -0.13 -7.10
C VAL A 39 -9.10 -0.98 -7.65
N LEU A 40 -9.38 -1.77 -8.66
CA LEU A 40 -8.36 -2.63 -9.25
C LEU A 40 -7.26 -1.82 -9.93
N ALA A 41 -7.62 -0.71 -10.56
CA ALA A 41 -6.62 0.15 -11.17
C ALA A 41 -5.69 0.73 -10.11
N LEU A 42 -6.24 1.11 -8.96
CA LEU A 42 -5.44 1.62 -7.88
C LEU A 42 -4.50 0.56 -7.33
N VAL A 43 -5.02 -0.64 -7.09
CA VAL A 43 -4.22 -1.75 -6.60
C VAL A 43 -3.09 -2.06 -7.58
N ASP A 44 -3.40 -2.12 -8.86
CA ASP A 44 -2.43 -2.37 -9.89
C ASP A 44 -1.33 -1.32 -9.92
N LYS A 45 -1.72 -0.06 -9.82
CA LYS A 45 -0.78 1.04 -9.85
C LYS A 45 0.26 0.91 -8.75
N TYR A 46 -0.20 0.65 -7.53
CA TYR A 46 0.70 0.56 -6.39
C TYR A 46 1.49 -0.74 -6.39
N ASN A 47 0.87 -1.84 -6.78
CA ASN A 47 1.57 -3.11 -6.85
C ASN A 47 2.66 -3.10 -7.90
N THR A 48 2.41 -2.43 -9.02
CA THR A 48 3.43 -2.31 -10.05
C THR A 48 4.58 -1.41 -9.59
N ALA A 49 4.23 -0.31 -8.93
CA ALA A 49 5.25 0.63 -8.47
C ALA A 49 6.18 0.00 -7.46
N ILE A 50 5.64 -0.81 -6.56
CA ILE A 50 6.46 -1.38 -5.48
C ILE A 50 7.49 -2.38 -6.01
N LEU A 51 7.31 -2.88 -7.20
CA LEU A 51 8.27 -3.83 -7.76
C LEU A 51 9.64 -3.21 -7.99
N SER A 52 9.72 -1.89 -8.08
CA SER A 52 10.99 -1.21 -8.25
C SER A 52 11.61 -0.79 -6.92
N ALA A 53 10.97 -1.05 -5.80
CA ALA A 53 11.51 -0.72 -4.49
C ALA A 53 12.48 -1.79 -4.03
N ASP A 54 13.25 -1.46 -2.98
CA ASP A 54 14.13 -2.50 -2.44
C ASP A 54 13.29 -3.55 -1.71
N ALA A 55 13.93 -4.67 -1.41
CA ALA A 55 13.22 -5.82 -0.84
C ALA A 55 12.56 -5.49 0.50
N LYS A 56 13.18 -4.63 1.29
CA LYS A 56 12.64 -4.32 2.60
C LYS A 56 11.36 -3.50 2.50
N LEU A 57 11.32 -2.57 1.57
CA LEU A 57 10.10 -1.80 1.36
C LEU A 57 9.00 -2.68 0.77
N TYR A 58 9.38 -3.58 -0.11
CA TYR A 58 8.41 -4.51 -0.69
C TYR A 58 7.79 -5.38 0.40
N GLU A 59 8.63 -5.97 1.27
CA GLU A 59 8.14 -6.77 2.38
C GLU A 59 7.17 -6.00 3.25
N LEU A 60 7.53 -4.76 3.54
CA LEU A 60 6.72 -3.94 4.42
C LEU A 60 5.38 -3.62 3.78
N TYR A 61 5.39 -3.30 2.50
CA TYR A 61 4.16 -3.02 1.78
C TYR A 61 3.22 -4.23 1.84
N VAL A 62 3.75 -5.41 1.55
CA VAL A 62 2.94 -6.62 1.58
C VAL A 62 2.39 -6.86 2.99
N CYS A 63 3.24 -6.73 3.98
CA CYS A 63 2.84 -7.03 5.35
C CYS A 63 1.78 -6.07 5.86
N LEU A 64 1.95 -4.79 5.60
CA LEU A 64 1.05 -3.78 6.14
C LEU A 64 -0.24 -3.65 5.35
N TYR A 65 -0.17 -3.74 4.03
CA TYR A 65 -1.31 -3.36 3.22
C TYR A 65 -1.97 -4.53 2.51
N ILE A 66 -1.24 -5.54 2.14
CA ILE A 66 -1.85 -6.72 1.54
C ILE A 66 -2.31 -7.69 2.61
N LYS A 67 -1.50 -7.91 3.65
CA LYS A 67 -1.88 -8.79 4.75
C LYS A 67 -2.59 -8.10 5.89
N ASP A 68 -2.71 -6.77 5.81
CA ASP A 68 -3.48 -5.99 6.79
C ASP A 68 -2.96 -6.11 8.22
N ASN A 69 -1.66 -6.13 8.39
CA ASN A 69 -1.07 -6.12 9.72
C ASN A 69 -0.99 -4.72 10.28
N THR A 70 -1.04 -4.62 11.60
CA THR A 70 -0.69 -3.38 12.28
C THR A 70 0.82 -3.24 12.27
N HIS A 71 1.31 -2.08 12.71
CA HIS A 71 2.76 -1.90 12.84
C HIS A 71 3.35 -2.91 13.83
N GLU A 72 2.62 -3.18 14.90
CA GLU A 72 3.07 -4.16 15.88
C GLU A 72 3.08 -5.56 15.30
N GLY A 73 2.04 -5.91 14.56
CA GLY A 73 1.99 -7.21 13.89
C GLY A 73 3.09 -7.38 12.87
N ALA A 74 3.36 -6.31 12.13
CA ALA A 74 4.44 -6.35 11.14
C ALA A 74 5.81 -6.49 11.81
N ALA A 75 6.01 -5.79 12.91
CA ALA A 75 7.27 -5.90 13.65
C ALA A 75 7.49 -7.33 14.11
N TYR A 76 6.45 -7.95 14.60
CA TYR A 76 6.54 -9.32 15.06
C TYR A 76 6.81 -10.27 13.88
N GLU A 77 6.04 -10.14 12.83
CA GLU A 77 6.14 -11.05 11.69
C GLU A 77 7.48 -10.93 10.98
N LEU A 78 7.97 -9.71 10.81
CA LEU A 78 9.22 -9.48 10.09
C LEU A 78 10.44 -9.46 11.00
N ASN A 79 10.20 -9.59 12.31
CA ASN A 79 11.28 -9.65 13.29
C ASN A 79 12.08 -8.36 13.36
N TYR A 80 11.38 -7.23 13.34
CA TYR A 80 11.98 -5.91 13.48
C TYR A 80 11.34 -5.19 14.66
N SER A 81 11.97 -4.10 15.10
CA SER A 81 11.38 -3.28 16.14
C SER A 81 10.24 -2.43 15.59
N ILE A 82 9.37 -1.97 16.47
CA ILE A 82 8.28 -1.09 16.06
C ILE A 82 8.83 0.22 15.49
N ASP A 83 9.93 0.72 16.08
CA ASP A 83 10.56 1.93 15.56
C ASP A 83 11.05 1.74 14.14
N TYR A 84 11.63 0.57 13.85
CA TYR A 84 12.07 0.25 12.50
C TYR A 84 10.89 0.28 11.53
N ILE A 85 9.79 -0.34 11.93
CA ILE A 85 8.59 -0.38 11.09
C ILE A 85 8.06 1.02 10.84
N SER A 86 8.01 1.85 11.86
CA SER A 86 7.53 3.23 11.72
C SER A 86 8.41 4.03 10.78
N LYS A 87 9.72 3.91 10.93
CA LYS A 87 10.64 4.63 10.07
C LYS A 87 10.51 4.19 8.62
N HIS A 88 10.46 2.88 8.40
CA HIS A 88 10.40 2.37 7.05
C HIS A 88 9.02 2.57 6.43
N SER A 89 7.99 2.67 7.23
CA SER A 89 6.67 3.04 6.74
C SER A 89 6.68 4.45 6.15
N LYS A 90 7.39 5.37 6.79
CA LYS A 90 7.54 6.72 6.25
C LYS A 90 8.36 6.72 4.96
N ARG A 91 9.39 5.90 4.91
CA ARG A 91 10.18 5.76 3.69
C ARG A 91 9.33 5.21 2.55
N LEU A 92 8.43 4.29 2.87
CA LEU A 92 7.55 3.72 1.88
C LEU A 92 6.63 4.79 1.30
N LEU A 93 6.07 5.65 2.15
CA LEU A 93 5.25 6.75 1.67
C LEU A 93 6.04 7.66 0.75
N LYS A 94 7.26 7.98 1.14
CA LYS A 94 8.11 8.83 0.33
C LYS A 94 8.46 8.16 -1.00
N PHE A 95 8.69 6.86 -0.96
CA PHE A 95 8.98 6.11 -2.18
C PHE A 95 7.83 6.27 -3.18
N PHE A 96 6.60 6.07 -2.73
CA PHE A 96 5.46 6.20 -3.62
C PHE A 96 5.29 7.64 -4.09
N GLN A 97 5.53 8.60 -3.21
CA GLN A 97 5.41 9.99 -3.57
C GLN A 97 6.38 10.34 -4.70
N GLU A 98 7.60 9.86 -4.60
CA GLU A 98 8.59 10.12 -5.63
C GLU A 98 8.31 9.32 -6.90
N LYS A 99 7.84 8.10 -6.73
CA LYS A 99 7.56 7.24 -7.88
C LYS A 99 6.44 7.80 -8.74
N PHE A 100 5.47 8.43 -8.12
CA PHE A 100 4.32 8.97 -8.84
C PHE A 100 4.48 10.44 -9.20
N ALA A 101 5.60 11.03 -8.88
CA ALA A 101 5.88 12.39 -9.32
C ALA A 101 6.13 12.38 -10.82
N ALA A 102 5.60 13.36 -11.48
CA ALA A 102 5.70 13.42 -12.94
C ALA A 102 7.12 13.71 -13.42
#